data_a52fb723c777d81aefa35285c0ae018d
#
_entry.id   a52fb723c777d81aefa35285c0ae018d
#
_cell.length_a   1.000
_cell.length_b   1.000
_cell.length_c   1.000
_cell.angle_alpha   90.00
_cell.angle_beta   90.00
_cell.angle_gamma   90.00
#
_symmetry.space_group_name_H-M   'P 1'
#
loop_
_entity.id
_entity.type
_entity.pdbx_description
1 polymer ?
#
loop_
_entity_poly.entity_id
_entity_poly.type
_entity_poly.pdbx_seq_one_letter_code
_entity_poly.pdbx_strand_id
1 'polypeptide(L)'
;MKNNVITFLLIFVSLNSFSQLEEKNKAEYDFGNGINFSFNEGKYQFNIYGFIKPTYIYSDEKRFSSEGQFSDVYRQFKSQNSNLFFSGKAFDEKLSFVIQMDYSSTDPLVEAFIGYHFNEKTALYFGQMQVSHNNLEMVHNEDQ
;
A
#
# COMPACT_ATOMS: atom_id res chain seq x y z
N MET A 1 -43.24 25.45 4.01
CA MET A 1 -42.11 25.46 3.07
C MET A 1 -40.95 26.41 3.48
N LYS A 2 -41.19 27.57 4.10
CA LYS A 2 -40.12 28.50 4.52
C LYS A 2 -39.13 27.91 5.54
N ASN A 3 -39.59 27.10 6.49
CA ASN A 3 -38.73 26.55 7.56
C ASN A 3 -37.71 25.49 7.06
N ASN A 4 -38.06 24.71 6.03
CA ASN A 4 -37.17 23.69 5.49
C ASN A 4 -35.99 24.29 4.70
N VAL A 5 -36.18 25.46 4.08
CA VAL A 5 -35.10 26.16 3.37
C VAL A 5 -34.07 26.71 4.35
N ILE A 6 -34.51 27.22 5.50
CA ILE A 6 -33.61 27.75 6.55
C ILE A 6 -32.81 26.63 7.17
N THR A 7 -33.43 25.46 7.41
CA THR A 7 -32.74 24.27 7.96
C THR A 7 -31.68 23.76 6.97
N PHE A 8 -31.99 23.72 5.68
CA PHE A 8 -31.04 23.32 4.64
C PHE A 8 -29.87 24.29 4.51
N LEU A 9 -30.13 25.60 4.61
CA LEU A 9 -29.10 26.63 4.58
C LEU A 9 -28.16 26.55 5.80
N LEU A 10 -28.70 26.28 7.00
CA LEU A 10 -27.90 26.10 8.20
C LEU A 10 -27.01 24.84 8.14
N ILE A 11 -27.47 23.74 7.55
CA ILE A 11 -26.66 22.54 7.34
C ILE A 11 -25.52 22.84 6.35
N PHE A 12 -25.79 23.60 5.27
CA PHE A 12 -24.77 23.95 4.29
C PHE A 12 -23.69 24.88 4.85
N VAL A 13 -24.06 25.82 5.73
CA VAL A 13 -23.11 26.71 6.42
C VAL A 13 -22.25 25.94 7.44
N SER A 14 -22.84 24.97 8.14
CA SER A 14 -22.08 24.15 9.11
C SER A 14 -21.06 23.23 8.44
N LEU A 15 -21.32 22.73 7.22
CA LEU A 15 -20.38 21.93 6.47
C LEU A 15 -19.13 22.72 6.03
N ASN A 16 -19.30 24.01 5.73
CA ASN A 16 -18.17 24.88 5.39
C ASN A 16 -17.31 25.29 6.60
N SER A 17 -17.88 25.26 7.80
CA SER A 17 -17.12 25.61 9.02
C SER A 17 -16.08 24.53 9.43
N PHE A 18 -16.26 23.29 9.00
CA PHE A 18 -15.25 22.23 9.19
C PHE A 18 -14.08 22.31 8.23
N SER A 19 -14.17 23.09 7.14
CA SER A 19 -13.11 23.29 6.16
C SER A 19 -12.04 24.31 6.57
N GLN A 20 -12.23 25.02 7.67
CA GLN A 20 -11.30 26.06 8.15
C GLN A 20 -10.47 25.65 9.39
N LEU A 21 -10.47 24.37 9.76
CA LEU A 21 -9.50 23.89 10.71
C LEU A 21 -8.12 23.87 10.04
N GLU A 22 -7.29 24.80 10.52
CA GLU A 22 -5.91 25.08 10.15
C GLU A 22 -5.17 23.90 9.47
N GLU A 23 -4.30 24.23 8.50
CA GLU A 23 -3.43 23.35 7.70
C GLU A 23 -2.47 22.42 8.48
N LYS A 24 -2.74 22.17 9.76
CA LYS A 24 -1.94 21.27 10.63
C LYS A 24 -2.02 19.80 10.23
N ASN A 25 -3.11 19.43 9.57
CA ASN A 25 -3.35 18.05 9.16
C ASN A 25 -3.73 18.04 7.68
N LYS A 26 -2.98 17.29 6.89
CA LYS A 26 -3.21 17.17 5.44
C LYS A 26 -3.41 15.71 5.08
N ALA A 27 -4.27 15.44 4.10
CA ALA A 27 -4.38 14.18 3.42
C ALA A 27 -4.29 14.46 1.92
N GLU A 28 -3.29 13.91 1.27
CA GLU A 28 -3.02 14.13 -0.14
C GLU A 28 -2.96 12.79 -0.86
N TYR A 29 -3.59 12.70 -2.04
CA TYR A 29 -3.46 11.55 -2.92
C TYR A 29 -2.47 11.88 -4.03
N ASP A 30 -1.48 11.03 -4.20
CA ASP A 30 -0.53 11.10 -5.30
C ASP A 30 -0.60 9.79 -6.10
N PHE A 31 -0.84 9.93 -7.41
CA PHE A 31 -0.96 8.78 -8.29
C PHE A 31 0.37 8.00 -8.35
N GLY A 32 0.31 6.73 -8.02
CA GLY A 32 1.49 5.86 -7.94
C GLY A 32 2.18 5.82 -6.57
N ASN A 33 1.90 6.80 -5.68
CA ASN A 33 2.48 6.89 -4.34
C ASN A 33 1.45 6.71 -3.21
N GLY A 34 0.14 6.64 -3.58
CA GLY A 34 -0.93 6.37 -2.65
C GLY A 34 -1.46 7.59 -1.91
N ILE A 35 -1.90 7.39 -0.67
CA ILE A 35 -2.48 8.43 0.18
C ILE A 35 -1.49 8.77 1.29
N ASN A 36 -1.10 10.03 1.33
CA ASN A 36 -0.21 10.58 2.33
C ASN A 36 -1.00 11.39 3.35
N PHE A 37 -0.84 11.06 4.60
CA PHE A 37 -1.39 11.79 5.73
C PHE A 37 -0.24 12.50 6.46
N SER A 38 -0.42 13.77 6.75
CA SER A 38 0.53 14.58 7.51
C SER A 38 -0.21 15.24 8.68
N PHE A 39 0.30 15.06 9.88
CA PHE A 39 -0.29 15.57 11.11
C PHE A 39 0.71 16.45 11.85
N ASN A 40 0.18 17.44 12.57
CA ASN A 40 0.96 18.32 13.42
C ASN A 40 2.16 18.95 12.68
N GLU A 41 1.86 19.64 11.56
CA GLU A 41 2.85 20.34 10.73
C GLU A 41 3.96 19.42 10.17
N GLY A 42 3.62 18.14 9.89
CA GLY A 42 4.55 17.19 9.33
C GLY A 42 5.36 16.36 10.32
N LYS A 43 5.17 16.58 11.64
CA LYS A 43 5.86 15.78 12.69
C LYS A 43 5.50 14.29 12.64
N TYR A 44 4.29 13.97 12.15
CA TYR A 44 3.81 12.62 11.97
C TYR A 44 3.34 12.48 10.53
N GLN A 45 3.91 11.53 9.84
CA GLN A 45 3.57 11.23 8.46
C GLN A 45 3.17 9.76 8.36
N PHE A 46 2.16 9.49 7.57
CA PHE A 46 1.65 8.15 7.32
C PHE A 46 1.28 8.02 5.85
N ASN A 47 1.73 6.96 5.20
CA ASN A 47 1.44 6.65 3.81
C ASN A 47 0.75 5.30 3.71
N ILE A 48 -0.27 5.24 2.88
CA ILE A 48 -0.93 4.00 2.45
C ILE A 48 -0.80 3.92 0.94
N TYR A 49 -0.12 2.89 0.47
CA TYR A 49 0.05 2.60 -0.94
C TYR A 49 -0.24 1.13 -1.19
N GLY A 50 -0.77 0.81 -2.37
CA GLY A 50 -0.98 -0.57 -2.75
C GLY A 50 -1.28 -0.72 -4.23
N PHE A 51 -1.07 -1.92 -4.73
CA PHE A 51 -1.40 -2.28 -6.09
C PHE A 51 -1.90 -3.72 -6.18
N ILE A 52 -2.65 -3.99 -7.24
CA ILE A 52 -3.15 -5.31 -7.60
C ILE A 52 -2.71 -5.60 -9.03
N LYS A 53 -2.10 -6.77 -9.26
CA LYS A 53 -1.70 -7.25 -10.59
C LYS A 53 -2.62 -8.41 -11.00
N PRO A 54 -3.77 -8.13 -11.64
CA PRO A 54 -4.62 -9.19 -12.17
C PRO A 54 -3.92 -9.87 -13.35
N THR A 55 -3.90 -11.20 -13.35
CA THR A 55 -3.24 -12.00 -14.37
C THR A 55 -4.23 -13.05 -14.89
N TYR A 56 -4.32 -13.13 -16.21
CA TYR A 56 -5.01 -14.23 -16.89
C TYR A 56 -4.01 -15.24 -17.41
N ILE A 57 -4.15 -16.49 -16.99
CA ILE A 57 -3.31 -17.60 -17.43
C ILE A 57 -4.14 -18.46 -18.36
N TYR A 58 -3.59 -18.69 -19.54
CA TYR A 58 -4.06 -19.69 -20.49
C TYR A 58 -2.92 -20.67 -20.77
N SER A 59 -3.18 -21.96 -20.55
CA SER A 59 -2.24 -23.04 -20.85
C SER A 59 -2.98 -24.12 -21.61
N ASP A 60 -2.42 -24.55 -22.73
CA ASP A 60 -2.88 -25.71 -23.54
C ASP A 60 -1.75 -26.75 -23.53
N GLU A 61 -1.82 -27.66 -22.56
CA GLU A 61 -0.83 -28.72 -22.42
C GLU A 61 -1.28 -29.95 -23.21
N LYS A 62 -0.51 -30.31 -24.24
CA LYS A 62 -0.69 -31.53 -24.98
C LYS A 62 0.04 -32.68 -24.31
N ARG A 63 -0.71 -33.64 -23.80
CA ARG A 63 -0.16 -34.88 -23.23
C ARG A 63 -0.35 -36.03 -24.21
N PHE A 64 0.71 -36.82 -24.39
CA PHE A 64 0.69 -38.04 -25.19
C PHE A 64 0.67 -39.23 -24.23
N SER A 65 -0.31 -40.09 -24.36
CA SER A 65 -0.36 -41.39 -23.69
C SER A 65 -0.48 -42.51 -24.72
N SER A 66 -0.38 -43.76 -24.27
CA SER A 66 -0.59 -44.95 -25.11
C SER A 66 -2.00 -45.00 -25.73
N GLU A 67 -2.94 -44.26 -25.20
CA GLU A 67 -4.34 -44.21 -25.68
C GLU A 67 -4.62 -43.05 -26.65
N GLY A 68 -3.64 -42.14 -26.86
CA GLY A 68 -3.77 -41.02 -27.79
C GLY A 68 -3.23 -39.70 -27.27
N GLN A 69 -3.54 -38.65 -28.01
CA GLN A 69 -3.22 -37.26 -27.63
C GLN A 69 -4.39 -36.64 -26.88
N PHE A 70 -4.13 -36.13 -25.69
CA PHE A 70 -5.08 -35.38 -24.88
C PHE A 70 -4.61 -33.92 -24.78
N SER A 71 -5.56 -33.00 -24.82
CA SER A 71 -5.29 -31.56 -24.59
C SER A 71 -6.00 -31.13 -23.31
N ASP A 72 -5.23 -30.71 -22.31
CA ASP A 72 -5.73 -30.09 -21.08
C ASP A 72 -5.65 -28.58 -21.22
N VAL A 73 -6.80 -27.95 -21.41
CA VAL A 73 -6.90 -26.49 -21.47
C VAL A 73 -7.16 -25.95 -20.07
N TYR A 74 -6.19 -25.24 -19.56
CA TYR A 74 -6.29 -24.57 -18.26
C TYR A 74 -6.47 -23.06 -18.44
N ARG A 75 -7.49 -22.51 -17.78
CA ARG A 75 -7.79 -21.08 -17.81
C ARG A 75 -8.04 -20.59 -16.39
N GLN A 76 -7.29 -19.58 -15.97
CA GLN A 76 -7.43 -19.03 -14.63
C GLN A 76 -7.22 -17.51 -14.64
N PHE A 77 -8.10 -16.81 -13.93
CA PHE A 77 -7.83 -15.46 -13.43
C PHE A 77 -7.29 -15.57 -12.02
N LYS A 78 -6.16 -14.96 -11.77
CA LYS A 78 -5.62 -14.82 -10.41
C LYS A 78 -5.05 -13.44 -10.22
N SER A 79 -4.97 -13.00 -8.98
CA SER A 79 -4.15 -11.87 -8.60
C SER A 79 -2.72 -12.37 -8.35
N GLN A 80 -1.77 -11.76 -9.03
CA GLN A 80 -0.35 -12.03 -8.85
C GLN A 80 0.29 -10.76 -8.32
N ASN A 81 1.01 -10.87 -7.20
CA ASN A 81 1.64 -9.71 -6.53
C ASN A 81 0.61 -8.61 -6.19
N SER A 82 -0.19 -8.83 -5.16
CA SER A 82 -1.14 -7.85 -4.63
C SER A 82 -0.61 -7.31 -3.33
N ASN A 83 0.05 -6.19 -3.38
CA ASN A 83 0.75 -5.62 -2.24
C ASN A 83 -0.01 -4.45 -1.63
N LEU A 84 0.06 -4.35 -0.30
CA LEU A 84 -0.38 -3.20 0.47
C LEU A 84 0.75 -2.78 1.41
N PHE A 85 1.09 -1.50 1.34
CA PHE A 85 2.14 -0.89 2.12
C PHE A 85 1.53 0.12 3.10
N PHE A 86 1.98 0.05 4.33
CA PHE A 86 1.78 1.06 5.35
C PHE A 86 3.14 1.52 5.80
N SER A 87 3.41 2.79 5.66
CA SER A 87 4.67 3.36 6.13
C SER A 87 4.43 4.68 6.83
N GLY A 88 5.37 5.09 7.65
CA GLY A 88 5.26 6.36 8.32
C GLY A 88 6.53 6.80 9.00
N LYS A 89 6.52 8.08 9.39
CA LYS A 89 7.58 8.73 10.11
C LYS A 89 7.00 9.52 11.28
N ALA A 90 7.73 9.62 12.38
CA ALA A 90 7.33 10.35 13.56
C ALA A 90 8.53 11.04 14.21
N PHE A 91 8.25 12.05 15.07
CA PHE A 91 9.25 12.77 15.87
C PHE A 91 10.35 13.37 15.00
N ASP A 92 9.96 14.17 14.01
CA ASP A 92 10.88 14.83 13.07
C ASP A 92 11.80 13.79 12.37
N GLU A 93 11.17 12.73 11.87
CA GLU A 93 11.78 11.61 11.13
C GLU A 93 12.73 10.71 11.96
N LYS A 94 12.80 10.90 13.27
CA LYS A 94 13.63 10.04 14.13
C LYS A 94 13.10 8.61 14.25
N LEU A 95 11.79 8.44 14.10
CA LEU A 95 11.15 7.13 14.10
C LEU A 95 10.54 6.88 12.72
N SER A 96 10.76 5.72 12.16
CA SER A 96 10.10 5.24 10.93
C SER A 96 9.50 3.85 11.15
N PHE A 97 8.50 3.49 10.37
CA PHE A 97 7.97 2.14 10.33
C PHE A 97 7.54 1.78 8.91
N VAL A 98 7.59 0.50 8.61
CA VAL A 98 7.06 -0.07 7.37
C VAL A 98 6.35 -1.38 7.70
N ILE A 99 5.20 -1.59 7.08
CA ILE A 99 4.48 -2.87 7.03
C ILE A 99 4.13 -3.11 5.57
N GLN A 100 4.61 -4.21 5.01
CA GLN A 100 4.27 -4.66 3.66
C GLN A 100 3.57 -6.01 3.73
N MET A 101 2.46 -6.13 3.03
CA MET A 101 1.69 -7.37 2.92
C MET A 101 1.49 -7.72 1.44
N ASP A 102 1.74 -8.98 1.07
CA ASP A 102 1.37 -9.56 -0.23
C ASP A 102 0.16 -10.49 -0.06
N TYR A 103 -1.00 -10.01 -0.45
CA TYR A 103 -2.26 -10.78 -0.37
C TYR A 103 -2.37 -11.91 -1.40
N SER A 104 -1.41 -12.03 -2.32
CA SER A 104 -1.34 -13.15 -3.26
C SER A 104 -0.55 -14.34 -2.69
N SER A 105 0.17 -14.13 -1.59
CA SER A 105 0.95 -15.15 -0.89
C SER A 105 0.14 -15.88 0.18
N THR A 106 0.52 -17.12 0.48
CA THR A 106 0.00 -17.87 1.63
C THR A 106 0.53 -17.34 2.96
N ASP A 107 1.70 -16.70 2.94
CA ASP A 107 2.28 -15.95 4.06
C ASP A 107 2.31 -14.48 3.66
N PRO A 108 1.28 -13.71 4.04
CA PRO A 108 1.09 -12.36 3.50
C PRO A 108 2.05 -11.33 4.08
N LEU A 109 2.65 -11.55 5.25
CA LEU A 109 3.54 -10.57 5.86
C LEU A 109 4.93 -10.63 5.24
N VAL A 110 5.27 -9.66 4.41
CA VAL A 110 6.57 -9.54 3.73
C VAL A 110 7.56 -8.81 4.62
N GLU A 111 7.17 -7.63 5.09
CA GLU A 111 7.99 -6.79 5.97
C GLU A 111 7.15 -6.19 7.10
N ALA A 112 7.73 -6.10 8.29
CA ALA A 112 7.18 -5.36 9.41
C ALA A 112 8.30 -4.91 10.34
N PHE A 113 8.72 -3.66 10.25
CA PHE A 113 9.82 -3.16 11.06
C PHE A 113 9.62 -1.72 11.51
N ILE A 114 10.33 -1.37 12.57
CA ILE A 114 10.47 -0.02 13.09
C ILE A 114 11.95 0.36 13.02
N GLY A 115 12.23 1.59 12.56
CA GLY A 115 13.55 2.18 12.51
C GLY A 115 13.67 3.36 13.46
N TYR A 116 14.77 3.46 14.19
CA TYR A 116 15.15 4.63 14.95
C TYR A 116 16.42 5.25 14.37
N HIS A 117 16.32 6.51 13.95
CA HIS A 117 17.41 7.26 13.31
C HIS A 117 18.10 8.14 14.36
N PHE A 118 19.32 7.79 14.72
CA PHE A 118 20.15 8.60 15.64
C PHE A 118 20.66 9.86 14.96
N ASN A 119 20.99 9.76 13.69
CA ASN A 119 21.44 10.83 12.79
C ASN A 119 21.29 10.37 11.33
N GLU A 120 21.66 11.22 10.37
CA GLU A 120 21.57 10.94 8.93
C GLU A 120 22.33 9.70 8.46
N LYS A 121 23.33 9.24 9.22
CA LYS A 121 24.22 8.14 8.84
C LYS A 121 24.00 6.86 9.64
N THR A 122 23.26 6.94 10.75
CA THR A 122 23.14 5.83 11.70
C THR A 122 21.69 5.63 12.10
N ALA A 123 21.18 4.44 11.83
CA ALA A 123 19.86 4.01 12.25
C ALA A 123 19.88 2.58 12.79
N LEU A 124 18.96 2.28 13.69
CA LEU A 124 18.72 0.95 14.22
C LEU A 124 17.33 0.49 13.78
N TYR A 125 17.25 -0.66 13.18
CA TYR A 125 16.00 -1.28 12.75
C TYR A 125 15.69 -2.52 13.57
N PHE A 126 14.42 -2.71 13.88
CA PHE A 126 13.93 -3.84 14.64
C PHE A 126 12.64 -4.35 14.00
N GLY A 127 12.60 -5.65 13.68
CA GLY A 127 11.45 -6.32 13.07
C GLY A 127 11.87 -7.26 11.95
N GLN A 128 10.87 -7.67 11.16
CA GLN A 128 11.05 -8.49 9.98
C GLN A 128 11.36 -7.57 8.79
N MET A 129 12.50 -7.78 8.19
CA MET A 129 12.97 -7.05 7.00
C MET A 129 13.49 -8.03 5.96
N GLN A 130 13.24 -7.76 4.70
CA GLN A 130 13.96 -8.42 3.61
C GLN A 130 15.41 -7.94 3.61
N VAL A 131 16.32 -8.87 3.81
CA VAL A 131 17.76 -8.58 3.71
C VAL A 131 18.22 -9.08 2.35
N SER A 132 18.53 -8.16 1.45
CA SER A 132 19.11 -8.54 0.16
C SER A 132 20.55 -8.99 0.37
N HIS A 133 20.78 -10.30 0.28
CA HIS A 133 22.11 -10.87 0.36
C HIS A 133 22.88 -10.85 -0.97
N ASN A 134 22.18 -10.66 -2.09
CA ASN A 134 22.77 -10.60 -3.43
C ASN A 134 22.16 -9.44 -4.22
N ASN A 135 22.97 -8.79 -5.05
CA ASN A 135 22.52 -7.74 -5.97
C ASN A 135 21.42 -8.20 -6.95
N LEU A 136 21.21 -9.49 -7.11
CA LEU A 136 20.15 -10.10 -7.93
C LEU A 136 18.78 -10.09 -7.25
N GLU A 137 18.73 -10.00 -5.91
CA GLU A 137 17.49 -9.92 -5.15
C GLU A 137 17.00 -8.47 -4.95
N MET A 138 17.79 -7.49 -5.38
CA MET A 138 17.37 -6.08 -5.41
C MET A 138 16.36 -5.76 -6.51
N VAL A 139 16.15 -6.68 -7.46
CA VAL A 139 15.04 -6.57 -8.39
C VAL A 139 13.81 -7.03 -7.65
N HIS A 140 13.10 -6.08 -7.06
CA HIS A 140 11.81 -6.38 -6.44
C HIS A 140 10.95 -7.11 -7.46
N ASN A 141 10.28 -8.20 -7.02
CA ASN A 141 9.31 -8.93 -7.84
C ASN A 141 8.17 -8.04 -8.38
N GLU A 142 8.15 -6.80 -7.99
CA GLU A 142 7.23 -5.74 -8.38
C GLU A 142 7.52 -5.21 -9.80
N ASP A 143 8.79 -5.35 -10.26
CA ASP A 143 9.26 -4.85 -11.56
C ASP A 143 9.22 -5.92 -12.68
N GLN A 144 8.67 -7.13 -12.39
CA GLN A 144 8.56 -8.23 -13.35
C GLN A 144 7.14 -8.44 -13.85
#